data_f3e26a4437a22fe4c5972c315e298ea9
#
_entry.id   f3e26a4437a22fe4c5972c315e298ea9
#
_cell.length_a   1.000
_cell.length_b   1.000
_cell.length_c   1.000
_cell.angle_alpha   90.00
_cell.angle_beta   90.00
_cell.angle_gamma   90.00
#
_symmetry.space_group_name_H-M   'P 1'
#
loop_
_entity.id
_entity.type
_entity.pdbx_description
1 polymer ?
#
loop_
_entity_poly.entity_id
_entity_poly.type
_entity_poly.pdbx_seq_one_letter_code
_entity_poly.pdbx_strand_id
1 'polypeptide(L)'
;LANEFEPLEVEKLESLREGLLWCEELSRLNRLQQKNLCFAVERLTRYQLRLVVGTIHDPINLIAQGWEEEIVKTLFGSVLGVPALTELKEEVPDIATHLLSFLIEDEALPLRRFTTGALNALRHRAWVEGYSALRAAVKSLAVAALGEEVSAEEVHQLLTPAGASFPENQQLSLEILQQPLREARGAFERL
;
A
#
# COMPACT_ATOMS: atom_id res chain seq x y z
N LEU A 1 -13.29 -1.10 7.36
CA LEU A 1 -13.22 0.39 7.33
C LEU A 1 -14.39 1.02 6.53
N ALA A 2 -14.95 0.35 5.52
CA ALA A 2 -16.07 0.90 4.73
C ALA A 2 -17.40 1.01 5.50
N ASN A 3 -17.56 0.33 6.62
CA ASN A 3 -18.77 0.36 7.45
C ASN A 3 -18.80 1.47 8.51
N GLU A 4 -17.71 2.20 8.70
CA GLU A 4 -17.59 3.21 9.76
C GLU A 4 -18.12 4.60 9.39
N PHE A 5 -18.49 4.82 8.12
CA PHE A 5 -19.25 6.01 7.71
C PHE A 5 -20.77 5.77 7.73
N GLU A 6 -21.28 5.11 8.76
CA GLU A 6 -22.66 5.29 9.17
C GLU A 6 -22.92 6.78 9.48
N PRO A 7 -24.16 7.27 9.41
CA PRO A 7 -24.44 8.69 9.51
C PRO A 7 -23.65 9.28 10.67
N LEU A 8 -22.77 10.24 10.37
CA LEU A 8 -22.04 11.00 11.38
C LEU A 8 -23.08 11.78 12.18
N GLU A 9 -23.65 11.13 13.17
CA GLU A 9 -24.59 11.75 14.09
C GLU A 9 -23.90 12.93 14.77
N VAL A 10 -24.63 13.98 15.01
CA VAL A 10 -24.13 15.20 15.69
C VAL A 10 -23.41 14.86 16.98
N GLU A 11 -23.91 13.87 17.71
CA GLU A 11 -23.30 13.36 18.95
C GLU A 11 -21.89 12.78 18.74
N LYS A 12 -21.66 12.10 17.62
CA LYS A 12 -20.34 11.60 17.25
C LYS A 12 -19.37 12.74 16.92
N LEU A 13 -19.81 13.78 16.23
CA LEU A 13 -18.98 14.97 15.95
C LEU A 13 -18.65 15.74 17.25
N GLU A 14 -19.58 15.81 18.18
CA GLU A 14 -19.36 16.41 19.50
C GLU A 14 -18.34 15.63 20.34
N SER A 15 -18.35 14.31 20.27
CA SER A 15 -17.37 13.45 20.95
C SER A 15 -15.95 13.55 20.37
N LEU A 16 -15.84 13.95 19.09
CA LEU A 16 -14.57 14.15 18.39
C LEU A 16 -14.04 15.59 18.48
N ARG A 17 -14.67 16.44 19.29
CA ARG A 17 -14.30 17.85 19.43
C ARG A 17 -12.79 18.02 19.66
N GLU A 18 -12.19 18.97 18.93
CA GLU A 18 -10.72 19.20 18.90
C GLU A 18 -9.90 18.04 18.31
N GLY A 19 -10.56 17.04 17.73
CA GLY A 19 -9.96 15.87 17.14
C GLY A 19 -9.59 16.02 15.65
N LEU A 20 -9.13 14.90 15.10
CA LEU A 20 -8.80 14.75 13.68
C LEU A 20 -9.72 13.72 13.02
N LEU A 21 -10.37 14.12 11.93
CA LEU A 21 -11.08 13.22 11.05
C LEU A 21 -10.17 12.87 9.87
N TRP A 22 -9.85 11.58 9.70
CA TRP A 22 -9.03 11.08 8.61
C TRP A 22 -9.86 10.29 7.60
N CYS A 23 -9.77 10.67 6.34
CA CYS A 23 -10.34 9.92 5.22
C CYS A 23 -9.22 9.48 4.28
N GLU A 24 -9.00 8.18 4.17
CA GLU A 24 -7.85 7.62 3.45
C GLU A 24 -7.91 7.86 1.93
N GLU A 25 -9.08 7.68 1.31
CA GLU A 25 -9.24 7.85 -0.13
C GLU A 25 -10.67 8.27 -0.49
N LEU A 26 -10.82 9.47 -1.05
CA LEU A 26 -12.12 10.05 -1.39
C LEU A 26 -12.89 9.25 -2.43
N SER A 27 -12.20 8.68 -3.43
CA SER A 27 -12.84 7.95 -4.53
C SER A 27 -13.51 6.64 -4.09
N ARG A 28 -13.17 6.12 -2.90
CA ARG A 28 -13.79 4.92 -2.33
C ARG A 28 -15.11 5.18 -1.64
N LEU A 29 -15.46 6.43 -1.41
CA LEU A 29 -16.68 6.80 -0.74
C LEU A 29 -17.90 6.64 -1.66
N ASN A 30 -18.91 5.92 -1.19
CA ASN A 30 -20.20 5.87 -1.86
C ASN A 30 -20.97 7.20 -1.68
N ARG A 31 -22.06 7.39 -2.42
CA ARG A 31 -22.84 8.66 -2.39
C ARG A 31 -23.36 9.05 -1.00
N LEU A 32 -23.71 8.10 -0.16
CA LEU A 32 -24.15 8.37 1.21
C LEU A 32 -22.98 8.87 2.06
N GLN A 33 -21.83 8.20 1.96
CA GLN A 33 -20.61 8.58 2.65
C GLN A 33 -20.09 9.95 2.19
N GLN A 34 -20.19 10.26 0.89
CA GLN A 34 -19.87 11.58 0.36
C GLN A 34 -20.75 12.67 1.00
N LYS A 35 -22.08 12.45 1.08
CA LYS A 35 -22.99 13.38 1.76
C LYS A 35 -22.65 13.56 3.24
N ASN A 36 -22.31 12.47 3.92
CA ASN A 36 -21.89 12.52 5.33
C ASN A 36 -20.60 13.32 5.50
N LEU A 37 -19.63 13.15 4.60
CA LEU A 37 -18.40 13.95 4.61
C LEU A 37 -18.70 15.43 4.35
N CYS A 38 -19.55 15.77 3.37
CA CYS A 38 -19.99 17.14 3.11
C CYS A 38 -20.63 17.75 4.37
N PHE A 39 -21.54 17.03 5.01
CA PHE A 39 -22.15 17.44 6.27
C PHE A 39 -21.12 17.70 7.39
N ALA A 40 -20.07 16.85 7.47
CA ALA A 40 -18.99 17.05 8.41
C ALA A 40 -18.15 18.29 8.08
N VAL A 41 -17.79 18.49 6.79
CA VAL A 41 -17.00 19.65 6.33
C VAL A 41 -17.65 20.96 6.71
N GLU A 42 -18.95 21.11 6.51
CA GLU A 42 -19.71 22.31 6.88
C GLU A 42 -19.67 22.63 8.38
N ARG A 43 -19.39 21.63 9.20
CA ARG A 43 -19.41 21.71 10.67
C ARG A 43 -18.04 21.66 11.34
N LEU A 44 -16.98 21.49 10.58
CA LEU A 44 -15.59 21.41 11.12
C LEU A 44 -15.27 22.56 12.06
N THR A 45 -15.57 23.79 11.65
CA THR A 45 -15.30 24.99 12.47
C THR A 45 -16.07 24.99 13.78
N ARG A 46 -17.36 24.58 13.73
CA ARG A 46 -18.22 24.54 14.92
C ARG A 46 -17.71 23.57 16.00
N TYR A 47 -17.18 22.43 15.57
CA TYR A 47 -16.68 21.40 16.48
C TYR A 47 -15.16 21.45 16.67
N GLN A 48 -14.48 22.44 16.10
CA GLN A 48 -13.01 22.58 16.12
C GLN A 48 -12.29 21.32 15.61
N LEU A 49 -12.89 20.64 14.63
CA LEU A 49 -12.33 19.45 14.02
C LEU A 49 -11.33 19.81 12.92
N ARG A 50 -10.29 19.03 12.81
CA ARG A 50 -9.40 19.01 11.64
C ARG A 50 -9.79 17.86 10.73
N LEU A 51 -9.78 18.13 9.43
CA LEU A 51 -10.04 17.10 8.42
C LEU A 51 -8.79 16.94 7.57
N VAL A 52 -8.35 15.69 7.42
CA VAL A 52 -7.32 15.30 6.46
C VAL A 52 -7.92 14.26 5.52
N VAL A 53 -7.83 14.51 4.24
CA VAL A 53 -8.32 13.61 3.20
C VAL A 53 -7.19 13.22 2.27
N GLY A 54 -7.14 11.95 1.90
CA GLY A 54 -6.27 11.44 0.85
C GLY A 54 -7.04 11.23 -0.43
N THR A 55 -6.40 11.44 -1.56
CA THR A 55 -6.91 11.06 -2.87
C THR A 55 -5.78 10.97 -3.89
N ILE A 56 -5.93 10.06 -4.85
CA ILE A 56 -5.08 9.96 -6.04
C ILE A 56 -5.66 10.74 -7.22
N HIS A 57 -6.85 11.37 -7.05
CA HIS A 57 -7.56 12.04 -8.12
C HIS A 57 -7.46 13.55 -8.03
N ASP A 58 -7.37 14.18 -9.19
CA ASP A 58 -7.47 15.62 -9.33
C ASP A 58 -8.88 16.12 -8.98
N PRO A 59 -9.04 17.41 -8.58
CA PRO A 59 -10.33 18.03 -8.34
C PRO A 59 -11.33 17.84 -9.49
N ILE A 60 -10.88 17.98 -10.73
CA ILE A 60 -11.70 17.83 -11.94
C ILE A 60 -12.26 16.41 -12.05
N ASN A 61 -11.43 15.40 -11.77
CA ASN A 61 -11.86 14.01 -11.81
C ASN A 61 -12.87 13.68 -10.70
N LEU A 62 -12.74 14.26 -9.52
CA LEU A 62 -13.71 14.09 -8.43
C LEU A 62 -15.07 14.71 -8.82
N ILE A 63 -15.08 15.90 -9.40
CA ILE A 63 -16.31 16.55 -9.91
C ILE A 63 -16.96 15.68 -10.99
N ALA A 64 -16.18 15.12 -11.92
CA ALA A 64 -16.69 14.20 -12.94
C ALA A 64 -17.29 12.91 -12.34
N GLN A 65 -16.80 12.46 -11.16
CA GLN A 65 -17.37 11.35 -10.39
C GLN A 65 -18.62 11.72 -9.59
N GLY A 66 -19.07 12.97 -9.66
CA GLY A 66 -20.31 13.44 -9.05
C GLY A 66 -20.15 14.11 -7.69
N TRP A 67 -18.92 14.52 -7.33
CA TRP A 67 -18.70 15.37 -6.16
C TRP A 67 -19.18 16.80 -6.43
N GLU A 68 -19.72 17.45 -5.42
CA GLU A 68 -20.14 18.87 -5.49
C GLU A 68 -18.90 19.76 -5.57
N GLU A 69 -18.90 20.69 -6.55
CA GLU A 69 -17.75 21.56 -6.82
C GLU A 69 -17.31 22.40 -5.61
N GLU A 70 -18.28 22.93 -4.85
CA GLU A 70 -18.01 23.74 -3.64
C GLU A 70 -17.29 22.92 -2.55
N ILE A 71 -17.67 21.65 -2.39
CA ILE A 71 -17.03 20.75 -1.43
C ILE A 71 -15.63 20.41 -1.89
N VAL A 72 -15.45 20.10 -3.18
CA VAL A 72 -14.10 19.83 -3.74
C VAL A 72 -13.20 21.04 -3.55
N LYS A 73 -13.65 22.25 -3.84
CA LYS A 73 -12.89 23.49 -3.58
C LYS A 73 -12.48 23.62 -2.12
N THR A 74 -13.38 23.31 -1.20
CA THR A 74 -13.08 23.36 0.24
C THR A 74 -12.04 22.31 0.65
N LEU A 75 -12.16 21.07 0.16
CA LEU A 75 -11.23 19.98 0.45
C LEU A 75 -9.82 20.24 -0.12
N PHE A 76 -9.74 20.91 -1.27
CA PHE A 76 -8.47 21.26 -1.93
C PHE A 76 -7.95 22.66 -1.57
N GLY A 77 -8.52 23.29 -0.54
CA GLY A 77 -8.04 24.60 -0.04
C GLY A 77 -6.60 24.60 0.48
N SER A 78 -6.11 23.44 0.98
CA SER A 78 -4.71 23.22 1.36
C SER A 78 -4.30 21.83 0.90
N VAL A 79 -3.35 21.75 -0.02
CA VAL A 79 -2.93 20.48 -0.64
C VAL A 79 -1.48 20.18 -0.30
N LEU A 80 -1.22 18.97 0.18
CA LEU A 80 0.10 18.38 0.31
C LEU A 80 0.28 17.29 -0.76
N GLY A 81 1.11 17.56 -1.76
CA GLY A 81 1.49 16.57 -2.76
C GLY A 81 2.48 15.57 -2.18
N VAL A 82 2.14 14.27 -2.24
CA VAL A 82 3.06 13.19 -1.88
C VAL A 82 3.62 12.62 -3.19
N PRO A 83 4.94 12.70 -3.42
CA PRO A 83 5.54 12.18 -4.64
C PRO A 83 5.40 10.65 -4.71
N ALA A 84 5.31 10.11 -5.92
CA ALA A 84 5.30 8.68 -6.13
C ALA A 84 6.68 8.07 -5.81
N LEU A 85 6.71 6.83 -5.33
CA LEU A 85 7.97 6.15 -4.98
C LEU A 85 8.92 6.02 -6.19
N THR A 86 8.39 6.00 -7.40
CA THR A 86 9.17 6.02 -8.64
C THR A 86 9.97 7.31 -8.84
N GLU A 87 9.54 8.41 -8.22
CA GLU A 87 10.21 9.71 -8.24
C GLU A 87 11.26 9.83 -7.11
N LEU A 88 11.14 8.99 -6.08
CA LEU A 88 11.96 8.98 -4.86
C LEU A 88 13.00 7.85 -4.86
N LYS A 89 13.65 7.59 -6.00
CA LYS A 89 14.59 6.46 -6.12
C LYS A 89 15.78 6.54 -5.16
N GLU A 90 16.28 7.74 -4.95
CA GLU A 90 17.44 7.96 -4.08
C GLU A 90 17.09 7.80 -2.59
N GLU A 91 15.83 8.02 -2.23
CA GLU A 91 15.31 7.90 -0.87
C GLU A 91 14.85 6.47 -0.54
N VAL A 92 14.71 5.59 -1.53
CA VAL A 92 14.28 4.19 -1.32
C VAL A 92 15.13 3.47 -0.26
N PRO A 93 16.47 3.60 -0.20
CA PRO A 93 17.29 2.98 0.84
C PRO A 93 16.89 3.40 2.26
N ASP A 94 16.67 4.68 2.46
CA ASP A 94 16.29 5.24 3.77
C ASP A 94 14.87 4.82 4.14
N ILE A 95 13.93 4.90 3.19
CA ILE A 95 12.55 4.43 3.37
C ILE A 95 12.52 2.94 3.72
N ALA A 96 13.30 2.10 3.02
CA ALA A 96 13.37 0.66 3.27
C ALA A 96 13.94 0.35 4.66
N THR A 97 14.96 1.10 5.08
CA THR A 97 15.58 0.94 6.41
C THR A 97 14.62 1.30 7.52
N HIS A 98 13.94 2.45 7.42
CA HIS A 98 12.92 2.87 8.40
C HIS A 98 11.74 1.89 8.43
N LEU A 99 11.30 1.45 7.26
CA LEU A 99 10.21 0.48 7.13
C LEU A 99 10.56 -0.87 7.77
N LEU A 100 11.79 -1.34 7.59
CA LEU A 100 12.27 -2.56 8.24
C LEU A 100 12.26 -2.42 9.76
N SER A 101 12.77 -1.32 10.30
CA SER A 101 12.76 -1.04 11.75
C SER A 101 11.32 -1.00 12.29
N PHE A 102 10.43 -0.31 11.60
CA PHE A 102 9.00 -0.26 11.97
C PHE A 102 8.36 -1.65 11.97
N LEU A 103 8.61 -2.46 10.95
CA LEU A 103 8.04 -3.82 10.85
C LEU A 103 8.59 -4.76 11.92
N ILE A 104 9.86 -4.60 12.32
CA ILE A 104 10.46 -5.38 13.41
C ILE A 104 9.76 -5.05 14.74
N GLU A 105 9.47 -3.78 15.01
CA GLU A 105 8.82 -3.33 16.25
C GLU A 105 7.33 -3.68 16.28
N ASP A 106 6.61 -3.41 15.18
CA ASP A 106 5.15 -3.53 15.10
C ASP A 106 4.68 -4.98 14.90
N GLU A 107 5.37 -5.73 14.03
CA GLU A 107 4.99 -7.10 13.68
C GLU A 107 5.86 -8.17 14.33
N ALA A 108 6.74 -7.80 15.27
CA ALA A 108 7.67 -8.68 15.97
C ALA A 108 8.50 -9.58 15.01
N LEU A 109 8.95 -9.01 13.89
CA LEU A 109 9.79 -9.71 12.94
C LEU A 109 11.19 -9.95 13.50
N PRO A 110 11.95 -10.93 12.98
CA PRO A 110 13.34 -11.14 13.38
C PRO A 110 14.17 -9.88 13.14
N LEU A 111 15.12 -9.62 14.04
CA LEU A 111 16.06 -8.51 13.87
C LEU A 111 16.88 -8.71 12.60
N ARG A 112 16.77 -7.78 11.68
CA ARG A 112 17.43 -7.77 10.38
C ARG A 112 18.00 -6.39 10.07
N ARG A 113 19.01 -6.35 9.20
CA ARG A 113 19.53 -5.13 8.61
C ARG A 113 19.91 -5.36 7.16
N PHE A 114 19.76 -4.34 6.34
CA PHE A 114 20.19 -4.41 4.95
C PHE A 114 21.67 -4.12 4.83
N THR A 115 22.38 -4.89 4.00
CA THR A 115 23.70 -4.50 3.53
C THR A 115 23.60 -3.33 2.56
N THR A 116 24.70 -2.59 2.35
CA THR A 116 24.77 -1.53 1.33
C THR A 116 24.42 -2.06 -0.06
N GLY A 117 24.82 -3.30 -0.37
CA GLY A 117 24.47 -3.96 -1.62
C GLY A 117 22.97 -4.19 -1.77
N ALA A 118 22.29 -4.65 -0.70
CA ALA A 118 20.85 -4.85 -0.67
C ALA A 118 20.09 -3.52 -0.87
N LEU A 119 20.50 -2.46 -0.18
CA LEU A 119 19.91 -1.12 -0.33
C LEU A 119 20.07 -0.58 -1.75
N ASN A 120 21.24 -0.78 -2.36
CA ASN A 120 21.45 -0.43 -3.77
C ASN A 120 20.57 -1.24 -4.73
N ALA A 121 20.38 -2.53 -4.48
CA ALA A 121 19.50 -3.37 -5.27
C ALA A 121 18.03 -2.89 -5.16
N LEU A 122 17.56 -2.52 -3.97
CA LEU A 122 16.23 -1.94 -3.75
C LEU A 122 16.08 -0.58 -4.46
N ARG A 123 17.10 0.29 -4.42
CA ARG A 123 17.11 1.59 -5.10
C ARG A 123 16.93 1.48 -6.61
N HIS A 124 17.59 0.51 -7.23
CA HIS A 124 17.57 0.34 -8.70
C HIS A 124 16.30 -0.36 -9.20
N ARG A 125 15.46 -0.86 -8.32
CA ARG A 125 14.21 -1.51 -8.70
C ARG A 125 13.14 -0.48 -9.04
N ALA A 126 12.33 -0.80 -10.06
CA ALA A 126 11.13 -0.01 -10.37
C ALA A 126 10.00 -0.39 -9.40
N TRP A 127 9.57 0.56 -8.58
CA TRP A 127 8.49 0.41 -7.61
C TRP A 127 7.18 0.96 -8.19
N VAL A 128 6.68 0.33 -9.26
CA VAL A 128 5.48 0.79 -9.99
C VAL A 128 4.23 0.75 -9.12
N GLU A 129 4.10 -0.25 -8.24
CA GLU A 129 2.99 -0.38 -7.30
C GLU A 129 3.20 0.46 -6.02
N GLY A 130 4.25 1.28 -5.99
CA GLY A 130 4.52 2.25 -4.95
C GLY A 130 4.93 1.65 -3.60
N TYR A 131 4.58 2.37 -2.53
CA TYR A 131 4.97 2.05 -1.17
C TYR A 131 4.47 0.67 -0.68
N SER A 132 3.29 0.23 -1.11
CA SER A 132 2.74 -1.07 -0.73
C SER A 132 3.61 -2.23 -1.21
N ALA A 133 4.14 -2.13 -2.45
CA ALA A 133 5.06 -3.11 -3.00
C ALA A 133 6.40 -3.12 -2.25
N LEU A 134 6.95 -1.93 -1.93
CA LEU A 134 8.16 -1.84 -1.13
C LEU A 134 7.97 -2.45 0.26
N ARG A 135 6.85 -2.14 0.93
CA ARG A 135 6.53 -2.71 2.25
C ARG A 135 6.43 -4.24 2.21
N ALA A 136 5.74 -4.79 1.22
CA ALA A 136 5.63 -6.23 1.03
C ALA A 136 7.00 -6.89 0.77
N ALA A 137 7.84 -6.26 -0.05
CA ALA A 137 9.18 -6.71 -0.34
C ALA A 137 10.08 -6.71 0.90
N VAL A 138 10.12 -5.61 1.67
CA VAL A 138 10.88 -5.49 2.91
C VAL A 138 10.45 -6.56 3.92
N LYS A 139 9.14 -6.77 4.08
CA LYS A 139 8.61 -7.81 4.96
C LYS A 139 9.03 -9.20 4.51
N SER A 140 8.92 -9.51 3.21
CA SER A 140 9.33 -10.81 2.67
C SER A 140 10.83 -11.06 2.85
N LEU A 141 11.67 -10.05 2.63
CA LEU A 141 13.10 -10.11 2.85
C LEU A 141 13.45 -10.35 4.32
N ALA A 142 12.78 -9.64 5.24
CA ALA A 142 13.00 -9.80 6.67
C ALA A 142 12.66 -11.23 7.18
N VAL A 143 11.60 -11.83 6.63
CA VAL A 143 11.15 -13.17 7.00
C VAL A 143 12.03 -14.24 6.36
N ALA A 144 12.40 -14.08 5.08
CA ALA A 144 13.11 -15.10 4.31
C ALA A 144 14.63 -15.11 4.53
N ALA A 145 15.21 -14.00 4.98
CA ALA A 145 16.65 -13.92 5.22
C ALA A 145 17.11 -14.94 6.27
N LEU A 146 18.19 -15.67 5.95
CA LEU A 146 18.75 -16.70 6.81
C LEU A 146 19.62 -16.12 7.94
N GLY A 147 20.26 -14.97 7.70
CA GLY A 147 21.14 -14.29 8.65
C GLY A 147 20.55 -12.98 9.17
N GLU A 148 21.26 -12.28 10.03
CA GLU A 148 20.88 -10.94 10.48
C GLU A 148 21.01 -9.89 9.37
N GLU A 149 21.89 -10.10 8.41
CA GLU A 149 22.13 -9.22 7.27
C GLU A 149 21.40 -9.74 6.03
N VAL A 150 20.61 -8.87 5.40
CA VAL A 150 19.99 -9.13 4.10
C VAL A 150 20.96 -8.70 3.02
N SER A 151 21.38 -9.61 2.17
CA SER A 151 22.35 -9.39 1.08
C SER A 151 21.67 -8.94 -0.21
N ALA A 152 22.47 -8.43 -1.17
CA ALA A 152 21.98 -8.10 -2.50
C ALA A 152 21.46 -9.33 -3.26
N GLU A 153 22.10 -10.49 -3.06
CA GLU A 153 21.72 -11.77 -3.66
C GLU A 153 20.32 -12.19 -3.22
N GLU A 154 20.02 -12.07 -1.92
CA GLU A 154 18.68 -12.36 -1.39
C GLU A 154 17.62 -11.41 -1.96
N VAL A 155 17.94 -10.11 -2.10
CA VAL A 155 17.06 -9.15 -2.76
C VAL A 155 16.78 -9.57 -4.21
N HIS A 156 17.81 -9.93 -4.96
CA HIS A 156 17.63 -10.38 -6.35
C HIS A 156 16.83 -11.67 -6.45
N GLN A 157 17.10 -12.65 -5.62
CA GLN A 157 16.40 -13.95 -5.64
C GLN A 157 14.93 -13.82 -5.28
N LEU A 158 14.61 -13.08 -4.21
CA LEU A 158 13.24 -12.97 -3.70
C LEU A 158 12.38 -11.99 -4.50
N LEU A 159 12.99 -10.95 -5.08
CA LEU A 159 12.25 -9.90 -5.78
C LEU A 159 12.36 -9.99 -7.30
N THR A 160 13.01 -11.02 -7.85
CA THR A 160 12.93 -11.27 -9.28
C THR A 160 11.47 -11.62 -9.63
N PRO A 161 10.84 -10.95 -10.62
CA PRO A 161 9.49 -11.33 -11.02
C PRO A 161 9.50 -12.82 -11.39
N ALA A 162 8.53 -13.58 -10.89
CA ALA A 162 8.35 -15.01 -11.17
C ALA A 162 8.07 -15.31 -12.67
N GLY A 163 8.45 -14.43 -13.57
CA GLY A 163 8.33 -14.52 -15.02
C GLY A 163 9.64 -14.43 -15.80
N ALA A 164 10.80 -14.21 -15.13
CA ALA A 164 12.05 -13.97 -15.85
C ALA A 164 12.98 -15.18 -15.98
N SER A 165 12.74 -16.26 -15.27
CA SER A 165 13.32 -17.59 -15.53
C SER A 165 12.64 -18.62 -14.63
N PHE A 166 11.65 -19.31 -15.16
CA PHE A 166 11.34 -20.62 -14.63
C PHE A 166 12.53 -21.52 -15.02
N PRO A 167 13.23 -22.17 -14.09
CA PRO A 167 14.10 -23.27 -14.48
C PRO A 167 13.25 -24.27 -15.25
N GLU A 168 13.81 -24.89 -16.30
CA GLU A 168 13.11 -25.85 -17.18
C GLU A 168 12.25 -26.86 -16.42
N ASN A 169 12.59 -27.19 -15.18
CA ASN A 169 11.80 -28.06 -14.29
C ASN A 169 10.43 -27.52 -13.85
N GLN A 170 10.18 -26.17 -13.92
CA GLN A 170 8.85 -25.63 -13.57
C GLN A 170 7.90 -25.55 -14.75
N GLN A 171 8.41 -25.53 -15.98
CA GLN A 171 7.58 -25.68 -17.18
C GLN A 171 6.94 -27.07 -17.24
N LEU A 172 7.69 -28.10 -16.88
CA LEU A 172 7.18 -29.46 -16.75
C LEU A 172 6.04 -29.57 -15.72
N SER A 173 6.13 -28.82 -14.62
CA SER A 173 5.06 -28.80 -13.59
C SER A 173 3.78 -28.11 -14.06
N LEU A 174 3.86 -27.08 -14.92
CA LEU A 174 2.70 -26.41 -15.51
C LEU A 174 2.01 -27.26 -16.58
N GLU A 175 2.78 -28.01 -17.37
CA GLU A 175 2.22 -28.95 -18.34
C GLU A 175 1.49 -30.11 -17.64
N ILE A 176 2.01 -30.58 -16.51
CA ILE A 176 1.37 -31.62 -15.69
C ILE A 176 0.03 -31.11 -15.10
N LEU A 177 -0.04 -29.83 -14.69
CA LEU A 177 -1.28 -29.23 -14.16
C LEU A 177 -2.38 -29.02 -15.20
N GLN A 178 -2.03 -29.01 -16.49
CA GLN A 178 -3.00 -28.92 -17.60
C GLN A 178 -3.56 -30.27 -18.03
N GLN A 179 -3.05 -31.39 -17.51
CA GLN A 179 -3.50 -32.72 -17.80
C GLN A 179 -4.66 -33.16 -16.89
N PRO A 180 -5.55 -34.07 -17.35
CA PRO A 180 -6.56 -34.66 -16.49
C PRO A 180 -5.92 -35.29 -15.23
N LEU A 181 -6.54 -35.11 -14.08
CA LEU A 181 -6.03 -35.52 -12.76
C LEU A 181 -5.45 -36.93 -12.66
N ARG A 182 -5.96 -37.87 -13.47
CA ARG A 182 -5.47 -39.27 -13.51
C ARG A 182 -4.09 -39.42 -14.18
N GLU A 183 -3.80 -38.57 -15.17
CA GLU A 183 -2.53 -38.59 -15.91
C GLU A 183 -1.46 -37.80 -15.20
N ALA A 184 -1.83 -36.66 -14.56
CA ALA A 184 -0.95 -35.83 -13.75
C ALA A 184 -0.37 -36.61 -12.56
N ARG A 185 -1.17 -37.49 -11.92
CA ARG A 185 -0.70 -38.31 -10.81
C ARG A 185 0.35 -39.34 -11.24
N GLY A 186 0.17 -39.99 -12.39
CA GLY A 186 1.13 -40.96 -12.93
C GLY A 186 2.44 -40.35 -13.43
N ALA A 187 2.44 -39.03 -13.77
CA ALA A 187 3.63 -38.30 -14.14
C ALA A 187 4.43 -37.84 -12.88
N PHE A 188 3.72 -37.50 -11.80
CA PHE A 188 4.35 -37.07 -10.53
C PHE A 188 5.02 -38.24 -9.77
N GLU A 189 4.49 -39.46 -9.92
CA GLU A 189 5.06 -40.67 -9.29
C GLU A 189 6.33 -41.19 -10.03
N ARG A 190 6.72 -40.58 -11.18
CA ARG A 190 7.88 -40.96 -12.01
C ARG A 190 9.02 -39.92 -11.99
N LEU A 191 8.84 -38.80 -11.26
CA LEU A 191 9.86 -37.78 -10.97
C LEU A 191 10.54 -38.07 -9.62
#